data_1b7b382c626a3abe4de5f6eca4e47860
#
_entry.id   1b7b382c626a3abe4de5f6eca4e47860
#
_cell.length_a   1.000
_cell.length_b   1.000
_cell.length_c   1.000
_cell.angle_alpha   90.00
_cell.angle_beta   90.00
_cell.angle_gamma   90.00
#
_symmetry.space_group_name_H-M   'P 1'
#
loop_
_entity.id
_entity.type
_entity.pdbx_description
1 polymer ?
#
loop_
_entity_poly.entity_id
_entity_poly.type
_entity_poly.pdbx_seq_one_letter_code
_entity_poly.pdbx_strand_id
1 'polypeptide(L)'
;NKYNLNVAIQFKEDFYFGININTHEIFLENFLRHYESNFDENSAIKSILFENRLTTYGEGFSFQLGAIRKFNNFRIGFSYQSPTWYTLWDETTQYLETESVDINGTAFKDIVDPQVINMYPKYKVNSPSSLTLSSALVIGKIGLISLDLISIDYSKMKIKPSDEFSSSNNKIKSKLQNTFNFR
;
A
#
# COMPACT_ATOMS: atom_id res chain seq x y z
N ASN A 1 1.82 0.90 11.29
CA ASN A 1 1.02 0.34 12.40
C ASN A 1 -0.45 0.24 12.00
N LYS A 2 -1.16 -0.73 12.61
CA LYS A 2 -2.61 -0.89 12.47
C LYS A 2 -3.22 -1.12 13.86
N TYR A 3 -4.19 -0.30 14.21
CA TYR A 3 -4.98 -0.46 15.43
C TYR A 3 -6.39 -0.92 15.05
N ASN A 4 -6.96 -1.83 15.81
CA ASN A 4 -8.29 -2.32 15.54
C ASN A 4 -9.15 -2.43 16.81
N LEU A 5 -10.41 -2.16 16.65
CA LEU A 5 -11.46 -2.36 17.65
C LEU A 5 -12.50 -3.32 17.09
N ASN A 6 -12.70 -4.42 17.79
CA ASN A 6 -13.65 -5.47 17.39
C ASN A 6 -14.81 -5.54 18.37
N VAL A 7 -16.02 -5.65 17.83
CA VAL A 7 -17.23 -5.98 18.59
C VAL A 7 -17.93 -7.13 17.90
N ALA A 8 -18.29 -8.14 18.68
CA ALA A 8 -19.05 -9.28 18.17
C ALA A 8 -20.23 -9.57 19.09
N ILE A 9 -21.37 -9.90 18.50
CA ILE A 9 -22.60 -10.25 19.20
C ILE A 9 -23.15 -11.58 18.68
N GLN A 10 -23.68 -12.34 19.56
CA GLN A 10 -24.50 -13.51 19.24
C GLN A 10 -25.99 -13.14 19.35
N PHE A 11 -26.75 -13.38 18.29
CA PHE A 11 -28.19 -13.23 18.27
C PHE A 11 -28.81 -14.59 18.11
N LYS A 12 -29.63 -14.99 19.10
CA LYS A 12 -30.09 -16.36 19.27
C LYS A 12 -28.91 -17.35 19.32
N GLU A 13 -29.17 -18.63 19.09
CA GLU A 13 -28.12 -19.66 19.17
C GLU A 13 -27.32 -19.82 17.87
N ASP A 14 -27.84 -19.31 16.77
CA ASP A 14 -27.34 -19.62 15.42
C ASP A 14 -26.71 -18.46 14.70
N PHE A 15 -26.96 -17.20 15.09
CA PHE A 15 -26.49 -16.02 14.39
C PHE A 15 -25.40 -15.30 15.15
N TYR A 16 -24.33 -14.94 14.42
CA TYR A 16 -23.23 -14.17 14.95
C TYR A 16 -22.98 -12.99 14.01
N PHE A 17 -22.79 -11.81 14.57
CA PHE A 17 -22.45 -10.59 13.85
C PHE A 17 -21.19 -9.99 14.45
N GLY A 18 -20.34 -9.47 13.60
CA GLY A 18 -19.12 -8.79 14.01
C GLY A 18 -18.90 -7.51 13.22
N ILE A 19 -18.38 -6.52 13.91
CA ILE A 19 -17.86 -5.30 13.31
C ILE A 19 -16.42 -5.10 13.77
N ASN A 20 -15.57 -4.69 12.85
CA ASN A 20 -14.20 -4.32 13.14
C ASN A 20 -13.93 -2.95 12.53
N ILE A 21 -13.38 -2.05 13.32
CA ILE A 21 -12.94 -0.72 12.91
C ILE A 21 -11.42 -0.71 12.96
N ASN A 22 -10.79 -0.25 11.88
CA ASN A 22 -9.33 -0.21 11.75
C ASN A 22 -8.86 1.22 11.46
N THR A 23 -7.84 1.63 12.19
CA THR A 23 -7.03 2.80 11.86
C THR A 23 -5.62 2.35 11.46
N HIS A 24 -5.03 3.06 10.53
CA HIS A 24 -3.72 2.73 9.98
C HIS A 24 -2.81 3.94 10.07
N GLU A 25 -1.57 3.72 10.50
CA GLU A 25 -0.47 4.68 10.39
C GLU A 25 0.54 4.12 9.40
N ILE A 26 0.95 4.95 8.45
CA ILE A 26 1.92 4.62 7.41
C ILE A 26 3.16 5.47 7.63
N PHE A 27 4.28 4.80 7.64
CA PHE A 27 5.61 5.37 7.53
C PHE A 27 6.41 4.47 6.60
N LEU A 28 6.84 5.02 5.48
CA LEU A 28 7.67 4.35 4.49
C LEU A 28 8.84 5.26 4.14
N GLU A 29 10.03 4.74 4.22
CA GLU A 29 11.24 5.41 3.76
C GLU A 29 11.83 4.61 2.60
N ASN A 30 12.15 5.29 1.52
CA ASN A 30 12.87 4.75 0.37
C ASN A 30 14.12 5.60 0.15
N PHE A 31 15.28 4.98 0.23
CA PHE A 31 16.56 5.62 -0.02
C PHE A 31 17.17 5.04 -1.30
N LEU A 32 17.38 5.91 -2.29
CA LEU A 32 18.07 5.61 -3.52
C LEU A 32 19.46 6.23 -3.48
N ARG A 33 20.49 5.43 -3.70
CA ARG A 33 21.85 5.86 -3.92
C ARG A 33 22.31 5.37 -5.28
N HIS A 34 22.67 6.28 -6.14
CA HIS A 34 23.19 6.00 -7.47
C HIS A 34 24.60 6.54 -7.58
N TYR A 35 25.54 5.67 -7.93
CA TYR A 35 26.94 6.03 -8.11
C TYR A 35 27.41 5.60 -9.49
N GLU A 36 27.98 6.53 -10.23
CA GLU A 36 28.60 6.30 -11.53
C GLU A 36 30.05 6.72 -11.50
N SER A 37 30.92 5.94 -12.15
CA SER A 37 32.35 6.23 -12.36
C SER A 37 32.80 5.60 -13.68
N ASN A 38 34.07 5.73 -14.01
CA ASN A 38 34.67 5.18 -15.24
C ASN A 38 34.14 5.80 -16.54
N PHE A 39 33.94 7.10 -16.54
CA PHE A 39 33.68 7.86 -17.76
C PHE A 39 34.90 7.78 -18.72
N ASP A 40 34.70 8.17 -19.99
CA ASP A 40 35.77 8.25 -20.99
C ASP A 40 36.99 9.00 -20.47
N GLU A 41 38.18 8.59 -20.87
CA GLU A 41 39.46 9.21 -20.43
C GLU A 41 39.48 10.71 -20.64
N ASN A 42 38.82 11.21 -21.70
CA ASN A 42 38.69 12.63 -22.03
C ASN A 42 37.55 13.35 -21.29
N SER A 43 36.77 12.64 -20.49
CA SER A 43 35.70 13.25 -19.70
C SER A 43 36.29 14.06 -18.54
N ALA A 44 35.81 15.29 -18.38
CA ALA A 44 36.11 16.10 -17.21
C ALA A 44 35.48 15.52 -15.93
N ILE A 45 34.36 14.78 -16.05
CA ILE A 45 33.67 14.17 -14.93
C ILE A 45 34.27 12.79 -14.66
N LYS A 46 34.64 12.50 -13.41
CA LYS A 46 35.25 11.24 -12.97
C LYS A 46 34.29 10.37 -12.15
N SER A 47 33.44 10.99 -11.38
CA SER A 47 32.38 10.26 -10.66
C SER A 47 31.15 11.16 -10.39
N ILE A 48 30.00 10.52 -10.26
CA ILE A 48 28.74 11.15 -9.86
C ILE A 48 28.14 10.28 -8.75
N LEU A 49 27.79 10.91 -7.64
CA LEU A 49 26.98 10.33 -6.58
C LEU A 49 25.67 11.10 -6.46
N PHE A 50 24.55 10.44 -6.67
CA PHE A 50 23.23 10.99 -6.46
C PHE A 50 22.51 10.20 -5.38
N GLU A 51 22.01 10.88 -4.38
CA GLU A 51 21.19 10.31 -3.32
C GLU A 51 19.82 10.99 -3.31
N ASN A 52 18.78 10.18 -3.19
CA ASN A 52 17.40 10.64 -3.05
C ASN A 52 16.73 9.85 -1.94
N ARG A 53 16.19 10.55 -0.96
CA ARG A 53 15.39 9.97 0.10
C ARG A 53 13.95 10.42 -0.07
N LEU A 54 13.04 9.48 -0.18
CA LEU A 54 11.61 9.69 -0.20
C LEU A 54 11.03 9.12 1.09
N THR A 55 10.36 9.95 1.86
CA THR A 55 9.62 9.52 3.05
C THR A 55 8.14 9.77 2.83
N THR A 56 7.35 8.72 2.93
CA THR A 56 5.89 8.77 2.85
C THR A 56 5.30 8.58 4.24
N TYR A 57 4.51 9.53 4.66
CA TYR A 57 3.67 9.47 5.86
C TYR A 57 2.22 9.27 5.47
N GLY A 58 1.45 8.71 6.37
CA GLY A 58 0.02 8.60 6.12
C GLY A 58 -0.79 8.06 7.26
N GLU A 59 -2.07 8.30 7.14
CA GLU A 59 -3.11 7.75 8.01
C GLU A 59 -4.21 7.11 7.15
N GLY A 60 -4.89 6.11 7.70
CA GLY A 60 -5.94 5.43 6.99
C GLY A 60 -7.02 4.91 7.92
N PHE A 61 -8.20 4.71 7.34
CA PHE A 61 -9.36 4.17 8.02
C PHE A 61 -10.02 3.08 7.17
N SER A 62 -10.49 2.03 7.81
CA SER A 62 -11.34 1.01 7.19
C SER A 62 -12.23 0.33 8.23
N PHE A 63 -13.28 -0.34 7.78
CA PHE A 63 -14.10 -1.18 8.63
C PHE A 63 -14.38 -2.53 7.97
N GLN A 64 -14.75 -3.50 8.78
CA GLN A 64 -15.19 -4.82 8.34
C GLN A 64 -16.53 -5.16 9.01
N LEU A 65 -17.39 -5.82 8.26
CA LEU A 65 -18.64 -6.38 8.75
C LEU A 65 -18.61 -7.88 8.51
N GLY A 66 -19.04 -8.66 9.49
CA GLY A 66 -19.11 -10.11 9.37
C GLY A 66 -20.42 -10.65 9.91
N ALA A 67 -20.91 -11.70 9.27
CA ALA A 67 -22.06 -12.46 9.76
C ALA A 67 -21.79 -13.95 9.58
N ILE A 68 -22.18 -14.76 10.57
CA ILE A 68 -22.11 -16.22 10.50
C ILE A 68 -23.46 -16.78 10.94
N ARG A 69 -23.96 -17.74 10.18
CA ARG A 69 -25.11 -18.56 10.59
C ARG A 69 -24.72 -20.02 10.72
N LYS A 70 -25.13 -20.64 11.81
CA LYS A 70 -24.97 -22.08 12.08
C LYS A 70 -26.25 -22.82 11.75
N PHE A 71 -26.11 -23.98 11.11
CA PHE A 71 -27.18 -24.93 10.82
C PHE A 71 -26.69 -26.32 11.25
N ASN A 72 -26.96 -26.72 12.47
CA ASN A 72 -26.43 -27.97 13.01
C ASN A 72 -24.89 -28.10 12.75
N ASN A 73 -24.52 -28.95 11.79
CA ASN A 73 -23.12 -29.20 11.42
C ASN A 73 -22.60 -28.29 10.32
N PHE A 74 -23.45 -27.50 9.67
CA PHE A 74 -23.10 -26.63 8.58
C PHE A 74 -23.08 -25.18 9.04
N ARG A 75 -22.14 -24.39 8.49
CA ARG A 75 -21.97 -22.96 8.78
C ARG A 75 -21.81 -22.21 7.49
N ILE A 76 -22.49 -21.07 7.41
CA ILE A 76 -22.29 -20.10 6.32
C ILE A 76 -21.80 -18.80 6.95
N GLY A 77 -20.77 -18.23 6.37
CA GLY A 77 -20.19 -16.94 6.75
C GLY A 77 -20.20 -15.97 5.59
N PHE A 78 -20.37 -14.71 5.92
CA PHE A 78 -20.26 -13.59 5.01
C PHE A 78 -19.40 -12.54 5.67
N SER A 79 -18.47 -11.94 4.92
CA SER A 79 -17.72 -10.81 5.41
C SER A 79 -17.51 -9.78 4.29
N TYR A 80 -17.61 -8.51 4.66
CA TYR A 80 -17.34 -7.38 3.82
C TYR A 80 -16.27 -6.52 4.46
N GLN A 81 -15.20 -6.23 3.72
CA GLN A 81 -14.19 -5.25 4.09
C GLN A 81 -14.37 -4.01 3.22
N SER A 82 -14.55 -2.86 3.85
CA SER A 82 -14.59 -1.58 3.15
C SER A 82 -13.26 -1.30 2.43
N PRO A 83 -13.23 -0.39 1.46
CA PRO A 83 -11.97 0.24 1.08
C PRO A 83 -11.24 0.77 2.31
N THR A 84 -9.91 0.77 2.28
CA THR A 84 -9.14 1.58 3.21
C THR A 84 -8.93 2.94 2.56
N TRP A 85 -9.37 3.98 3.23
CA TRP A 85 -9.21 5.36 2.79
C TRP A 85 -7.95 5.90 3.44
N TYR A 86 -6.90 6.03 2.63
CA TYR A 86 -5.61 6.59 3.06
C TYR A 86 -5.52 8.06 2.71
N THR A 87 -4.94 8.86 3.61
CA THR A 87 -4.44 10.20 3.36
C THR A 87 -2.94 10.15 3.51
N LEU A 88 -2.20 10.44 2.44
CA LEU A 88 -0.76 10.31 2.35
C LEU A 88 -0.13 11.66 2.01
N TRP A 89 1.12 11.85 2.42
CA TRP A 89 1.97 12.96 1.97
C TRP A 89 3.42 12.51 1.92
N ASP A 90 4.15 13.10 0.99
CA ASP A 90 5.52 12.73 0.69
C ASP A 90 6.47 13.87 1.02
N GLU A 91 7.65 13.52 1.47
CA GLU A 91 8.78 14.40 1.69
C GLU A 91 10.00 13.85 0.97
N THR A 92 10.76 14.71 0.28
CA THR A 92 12.00 14.27 -0.37
C THR A 92 13.17 15.15 0.03
N THR A 93 14.34 14.51 0.18
CA THR A 93 15.63 15.18 0.27
C THR A 93 16.56 14.63 -0.80
N GLN A 94 17.40 15.50 -1.38
CA GLN A 94 18.29 15.12 -2.46
C GLN A 94 19.71 15.62 -2.18
N TYR A 95 20.68 14.84 -2.62
CA TYR A 95 22.10 15.17 -2.57
C TYR A 95 22.75 14.75 -3.87
N LEU A 96 23.58 15.63 -4.43
CA LEU A 96 24.36 15.34 -5.62
C LEU A 96 25.82 15.76 -5.37
N GLU A 97 26.74 14.86 -5.68
CA GLU A 97 28.17 15.10 -5.63
C GLU A 97 28.78 14.68 -6.96
N THR A 98 29.66 15.52 -7.50
CA THR A 98 30.46 15.19 -8.70
C THR A 98 31.93 15.39 -8.42
N GLU A 99 32.76 14.46 -8.85
CA GLU A 99 34.21 14.64 -8.95
C GLU A 99 34.56 14.94 -10.39
N SER A 100 35.32 16.03 -10.59
CA SER A 100 35.70 16.52 -11.90
C SER A 100 37.17 16.90 -11.91
N VAL A 101 37.76 17.05 -13.11
CA VAL A 101 39.10 17.56 -13.29
C VAL A 101 39.05 18.81 -14.18
N ASP A 102 39.85 19.82 -13.84
CA ASP A 102 40.01 21.01 -14.65
C ASP A 102 40.92 20.73 -15.86
N ILE A 103 41.13 21.76 -16.72
CA ILE A 103 41.97 21.68 -17.90
C ILE A 103 43.48 21.44 -17.58
N ASN A 104 43.87 21.64 -16.31
CA ASN A 104 45.24 21.41 -15.83
C ASN A 104 45.38 20.03 -15.19
N GLY A 105 44.28 19.22 -15.13
CA GLY A 105 44.24 17.92 -14.47
C GLY A 105 44.05 17.97 -12.96
N THR A 106 43.69 19.14 -12.39
CA THR A 106 43.44 19.29 -10.95
C THR A 106 42.05 18.77 -10.64
N ALA A 107 41.96 17.80 -9.71
CA ALA A 107 40.67 17.26 -9.26
C ALA A 107 39.96 18.26 -8.34
N PHE A 108 38.68 18.41 -8.53
CA PHE A 108 37.79 19.16 -7.64
C PHE A 108 36.45 18.43 -7.46
N LYS A 109 35.78 18.77 -6.38
CA LYS A 109 34.52 18.18 -6.02
C LYS A 109 33.44 19.25 -5.92
N ASP A 110 32.37 19.10 -6.68
CA ASP A 110 31.18 19.93 -6.57
C ASP A 110 30.08 19.18 -5.79
N ILE A 111 29.51 19.87 -4.83
CA ILE A 111 28.44 19.32 -3.98
C ILE A 111 27.21 20.23 -4.09
N VAL A 112 26.08 19.63 -4.44
CA VAL A 112 24.76 20.25 -4.38
C VAL A 112 23.97 19.56 -3.30
N ASP A 113 24.00 20.16 -2.12
CA ASP A 113 23.21 19.76 -0.96
C ASP A 113 22.34 20.95 -0.54
N PRO A 114 21.10 21.04 -1.04
CA PRO A 114 20.23 22.17 -0.74
C PRO A 114 19.81 22.21 0.74
N GLN A 115 20.01 21.14 1.50
CA GLN A 115 19.58 21.00 2.91
C GLN A 115 18.11 21.37 3.13
N VAL A 116 17.29 21.14 2.11
CA VAL A 116 15.84 21.41 2.16
C VAL A 116 15.06 20.11 2.04
N ILE A 117 13.91 20.11 2.73
CA ILE A 117 12.91 19.06 2.59
C ILE A 117 11.83 19.57 1.65
N ASN A 118 11.68 18.93 0.51
CA ASN A 118 10.57 19.21 -0.40
C ASN A 118 9.33 18.47 0.11
N MET A 119 8.32 19.22 0.51
CA MET A 119 7.05 18.68 0.98
C MET A 119 6.02 18.73 -0.15
N TYR A 120 5.38 17.59 -0.40
CA TYR A 120 4.34 17.48 -1.43
C TYR A 120 2.94 17.60 -0.83
N PRO A 121 1.96 18.11 -1.60
CA PRO A 121 0.57 18.19 -1.15
C PRO A 121 0.02 16.81 -0.77
N LYS A 122 -0.88 16.80 0.21
CA LYS A 122 -1.57 15.56 0.62
C LYS A 122 -2.43 15.03 -0.51
N TYR A 123 -2.37 13.72 -0.71
CA TYR A 123 -3.22 13.00 -1.65
C TYR A 123 -3.94 11.84 -0.96
N LYS A 124 -5.02 11.34 -1.56
CA LYS A 124 -5.80 10.23 -0.99
C LYS A 124 -5.72 9.01 -1.89
N VAL A 125 -5.54 7.86 -1.27
CA VAL A 125 -5.56 6.55 -1.95
C VAL A 125 -6.67 5.70 -1.35
N ASN A 126 -7.57 5.22 -2.19
CA ASN A 126 -8.59 4.26 -1.78
C ASN A 126 -8.17 2.87 -2.26
N SER A 127 -8.01 1.93 -1.32
CA SER A 127 -7.81 0.52 -1.65
C SER A 127 -9.12 -0.11 -2.17
N PRO A 128 -9.08 -1.29 -2.80
CA PRO A 128 -10.32 -1.99 -3.14
C PRO A 128 -11.02 -2.51 -1.87
N SER A 129 -12.34 -2.68 -1.97
CA SER A 129 -13.11 -3.46 -1.00
C SER A 129 -12.97 -4.95 -1.30
N SER A 130 -13.21 -5.79 -0.28
CA SER A 130 -13.30 -7.23 -0.47
C SER A 130 -14.60 -7.81 0.08
N LEU A 131 -15.08 -8.84 -0.59
CA LEU A 131 -16.24 -9.62 -0.20
C LEU A 131 -15.81 -11.06 -0.04
N THR A 132 -16.14 -11.67 1.10
CA THR A 132 -15.85 -13.07 1.37
C THR A 132 -17.14 -13.82 1.67
N LEU A 133 -17.33 -14.94 1.00
CA LEU A 133 -18.35 -15.93 1.30
C LEU A 133 -17.67 -17.20 1.79
N SER A 134 -18.05 -17.67 2.97
CA SER A 134 -17.44 -18.81 3.63
C SER A 134 -18.48 -19.89 3.90
N SER A 135 -18.06 -21.14 3.77
CA SER A 135 -18.86 -22.28 4.22
C SER A 135 -17.99 -23.27 4.99
N ALA A 136 -18.59 -23.95 5.96
CA ALA A 136 -17.88 -24.99 6.71
C ALA A 136 -18.83 -26.11 7.12
N LEU A 137 -18.35 -27.34 7.00
CA LEU A 137 -19.04 -28.56 7.42
C LEU A 137 -18.23 -29.24 8.53
N VAL A 138 -18.86 -29.41 9.70
CA VAL A 138 -18.27 -30.14 10.83
C VAL A 138 -18.67 -31.59 10.74
N ILE A 139 -17.73 -32.51 10.68
CA ILE A 139 -17.93 -33.94 10.52
C ILE A 139 -17.74 -34.62 11.88
N GLY A 140 -18.81 -34.62 12.69
CA GLY A 140 -18.81 -35.22 14.02
C GLY A 140 -17.64 -34.71 14.88
N LYS A 141 -16.86 -35.64 15.43
CA LYS A 141 -15.61 -35.37 16.19
C LYS A 141 -14.33 -35.57 15.35
N ILE A 142 -14.48 -35.86 14.05
CA ILE A 142 -13.43 -36.35 13.21
C ILE A 142 -12.69 -35.18 12.52
N GLY A 143 -13.44 -34.15 12.09
CA GLY A 143 -12.81 -33.03 11.36
C GLY A 143 -13.77 -31.95 10.91
N LEU A 144 -13.21 -31.00 10.18
CA LEU A 144 -13.92 -29.86 9.59
C LEU A 144 -13.41 -29.66 8.16
N ILE A 145 -14.33 -29.41 7.24
CA ILE A 145 -14.04 -28.99 5.86
C ILE A 145 -14.56 -27.58 5.70
N SER A 146 -13.75 -26.66 5.17
CA SER A 146 -14.15 -25.28 4.90
C SER A 146 -13.83 -24.88 3.47
N LEU A 147 -14.61 -23.95 2.93
CA LEU A 147 -14.43 -23.33 1.63
C LEU A 147 -14.69 -21.85 1.76
N ASP A 148 -13.75 -21.03 1.28
CA ASP A 148 -13.87 -19.57 1.19
C ASP A 148 -13.77 -19.11 -0.27
N LEU A 149 -14.69 -18.22 -0.64
CA LEU A 149 -14.67 -17.49 -1.90
C LEU A 149 -14.46 -16.01 -1.60
N ILE A 150 -13.35 -15.45 -2.05
CA ILE A 150 -12.99 -14.04 -1.83
C ILE A 150 -13.02 -13.33 -3.18
N SER A 151 -13.77 -12.22 -3.27
CA SER A 151 -13.82 -11.34 -4.43
C SER A 151 -13.23 -9.98 -4.09
N ILE A 152 -12.29 -9.50 -4.90
CA ILE A 152 -11.64 -8.19 -4.77
C ILE A 152 -11.58 -7.55 -6.15
N ASP A 153 -12.18 -6.36 -6.28
CA ASP A 153 -12.15 -5.60 -7.53
C ASP A 153 -11.08 -4.50 -7.46
N TYR A 154 -9.88 -4.82 -7.94
CA TYR A 154 -8.75 -3.89 -7.97
C TYR A 154 -8.93 -2.72 -8.93
N SER A 155 -9.82 -2.82 -9.92
CA SER A 155 -10.12 -1.73 -10.84
C SER A 155 -10.80 -0.52 -10.18
N LYS A 156 -11.34 -0.72 -8.98
CA LYS A 156 -12.00 0.32 -8.15
C LYS A 156 -11.04 1.12 -7.27
N MET A 157 -9.76 0.78 -7.25
CA MET A 157 -8.75 1.61 -6.60
C MET A 157 -8.74 3.00 -7.22
N LYS A 158 -8.53 4.03 -6.40
CA LYS A 158 -8.56 5.42 -6.87
C LYS A 158 -7.60 6.29 -6.08
N ILE A 159 -6.91 7.18 -6.81
CA ILE A 159 -6.05 8.23 -6.25
C ILE A 159 -6.74 9.57 -6.45
N LYS A 160 -6.69 10.44 -5.46
CA LYS A 160 -7.28 11.79 -5.49
C LYS A 160 -6.23 12.84 -5.09
N PRO A 161 -6.29 14.07 -5.66
CA PRO A 161 -7.29 14.60 -6.60
C PRO A 161 -7.29 13.85 -7.95
N SER A 162 -8.49 13.65 -8.53
CA SER A 162 -8.64 12.79 -9.72
C SER A 162 -8.11 13.42 -11.00
N ASP A 163 -8.04 14.74 -11.08
CA ASP A 163 -7.48 15.54 -12.18
C ASP A 163 -5.97 15.38 -12.25
N GLU A 164 -5.25 15.54 -11.13
CA GLU A 164 -3.81 15.38 -11.04
C GLU A 164 -3.37 13.92 -11.33
N PHE A 165 -4.14 12.93 -10.84
CA PHE A 165 -3.85 11.51 -10.98
C PHE A 165 -4.66 10.82 -12.09
N SER A 166 -5.16 11.55 -13.09
CA SER A 166 -6.01 11.01 -14.15
C SER A 166 -5.34 9.87 -14.93
N SER A 167 -4.08 10.02 -15.30
CA SER A 167 -3.30 8.99 -16.01
C SER A 167 -3.17 7.71 -15.18
N SER A 168 -2.84 7.84 -13.88
CA SER A 168 -2.69 6.71 -12.97
C SER A 168 -4.03 5.99 -12.74
N ASN A 169 -5.10 6.74 -12.53
CA ASN A 169 -6.44 6.19 -12.36
C ASN A 169 -6.95 5.46 -13.63
N ASN A 170 -6.64 5.98 -14.82
CA ASN A 170 -6.96 5.30 -16.08
C ASN A 170 -6.18 3.98 -16.24
N LYS A 171 -4.90 3.96 -15.87
CA LYS A 171 -4.10 2.73 -15.86
C LYS A 171 -4.66 1.69 -14.87
N ILE A 172 -5.04 2.12 -13.67
CA ILE A 172 -5.68 1.25 -12.68
C ILE A 172 -6.94 0.63 -13.28
N LYS A 173 -7.85 1.46 -13.81
CA LYS A 173 -9.12 1.01 -14.37
C LYS A 173 -8.97 0.09 -15.58
N SER A 174 -7.95 0.30 -16.43
CA SER A 174 -7.76 -0.47 -17.66
C SER A 174 -6.95 -1.75 -17.48
N LYS A 175 -6.03 -1.78 -16.49
CA LYS A 175 -5.09 -2.90 -16.31
C LYS A 175 -5.41 -3.79 -15.13
N LEU A 176 -6.14 -3.30 -14.13
CA LEU A 176 -6.51 -4.08 -12.96
C LEU A 176 -7.95 -4.59 -13.12
N GLN A 177 -8.19 -5.79 -12.58
CA GLN A 177 -9.46 -6.51 -12.75
C GLN A 177 -9.97 -7.02 -11.41
N ASN A 178 -11.20 -7.55 -11.44
CA ASN A 178 -11.73 -8.31 -10.32
C ASN A 178 -11.03 -9.67 -10.23
N THR A 179 -10.65 -10.05 -9.03
CA THR A 179 -10.03 -11.35 -8.74
C THR A 179 -10.95 -12.18 -7.84
N PHE A 180 -10.96 -13.48 -8.10
CA PHE A 180 -11.63 -14.48 -7.27
C PHE A 180 -10.59 -15.43 -6.73
N ASN A 181 -10.54 -15.57 -5.40
CA ASN A 181 -9.66 -16.53 -4.72
C ASN A 181 -10.52 -17.58 -4.05
N PHE A 182 -10.20 -18.85 -4.30
CA PHE A 182 -10.78 -20.01 -3.62
C PHE A 182 -9.76 -20.54 -2.62
N ARG A 183 -10.23 -20.83 -1.43
CA ARG A 183 -9.38 -21.32 -0.35
C ARG A 183 -10.04 -22.46 0.41
#